data_7f3f0ed9028d2251f0f741b61d57753b
#
_entry.id   7f3f0ed9028d2251f0f741b61d57753b
#
_cell.length_a   1.000
_cell.length_b   1.000
_cell.length_c   1.000
_cell.angle_alpha   90.00
_cell.angle_beta   90.00
_cell.angle_gamma   90.00
#
_symmetry.space_group_name_H-M   'P 1'
#
loop_
_entity.id
_entity.type
_entity.pdbx_description
1 polymer ?
#
loop_
_entity_poly.entity_id
_entity_poly.type
_entity_poly.pdbx_seq_one_letter_code
_entity_poly.pdbx_strand_id
1 'polypeptide(L)'
;MGSTSSVWKRLCVRLFNRKSIINYIIISLSSAAILFGLMNYTPSVDKMRAKALVTISKMSTSEYFKEDISTVNDIKAEYKDKLKQQILKQDLSKTVSKFNKAVSKVKTKPEMIKSLIKKLEKYRKDIYSDEDKESAKELIHKFKIGAKEDSSKETLKDRYLDIEEQILRFKTVKQHEEEEARKVKIAARWTVAGSNEYPFKLSSDGNFIMPIDMNGSHGYLTGKWELDNTTVTIHIQKNTVDENYKPYDWIFNYDEDADTLVGTGQFAGWEYTKY
;
A
#
# COMPACT_ATOMS: atom_id res chain seq x y z
N MET A 1 -1.31 -18.72 -38.18
CA MET A 1 -2.01 -17.49 -37.74
C MET A 1 -3.27 -17.90 -36.99
N GLY A 2 -3.25 -17.87 -35.70
CA GLY A 2 -4.39 -18.26 -34.90
C GLY A 2 -4.17 -17.92 -33.44
N SER A 3 -5.13 -17.29 -32.82
CA SER A 3 -5.39 -17.28 -31.39
C SER A 3 -4.74 -16.21 -30.50
N THR A 4 -4.91 -14.94 -30.81
CA THR A 4 -4.80 -13.85 -29.80
C THR A 4 -6.18 -13.42 -29.25
N SER A 5 -7.28 -13.85 -29.86
CA SER A 5 -8.65 -13.47 -29.46
C SER A 5 -9.16 -14.13 -28.19
N SER A 6 -8.64 -15.30 -27.81
CA SER A 6 -9.19 -16.06 -26.65
C SER A 6 -8.66 -15.59 -25.29
N VAL A 7 -7.46 -15.01 -25.24
CA VAL A 7 -6.84 -14.53 -24.01
C VAL A 7 -7.50 -13.23 -23.55
N TRP A 8 -7.79 -12.32 -24.46
CA TRP A 8 -8.50 -11.06 -24.15
C TRP A 8 -9.94 -11.30 -23.64
N LYS A 9 -10.66 -12.27 -24.21
CA LYS A 9 -12.00 -12.62 -23.70
C LYS A 9 -11.96 -13.17 -22.28
N ARG A 10 -10.96 -13.97 -21.90
CA ARG A 10 -10.83 -14.52 -20.53
C ARG A 10 -10.37 -13.48 -19.52
N LEU A 11 -9.55 -12.51 -19.91
CA LEU A 11 -9.14 -11.39 -19.05
C LEU A 11 -10.31 -10.44 -18.74
N CYS A 12 -11.12 -10.11 -19.74
CA CYS A 12 -12.30 -9.28 -19.53
C CYS A 12 -13.34 -9.94 -18.60
N VAL A 13 -13.51 -11.26 -18.67
CA VAL A 13 -14.48 -12.01 -17.82
C VAL A 13 -14.04 -12.11 -16.37
N ARG A 14 -12.71 -12.09 -16.07
CA ARG A 14 -12.20 -12.15 -14.69
C ARG A 14 -12.14 -10.79 -13.98
N LEU A 15 -12.01 -9.69 -14.74
CA LEU A 15 -11.88 -8.34 -14.18
C LEU A 15 -13.21 -7.70 -13.75
N PHE A 16 -14.34 -8.24 -14.20
CA PHE A 16 -15.63 -7.67 -13.90
C PHE A 16 -16.58 -8.70 -13.28
N ASN A 17 -16.68 -8.65 -11.96
CA ASN A 17 -17.71 -9.40 -11.26
C ASN A 17 -19.08 -8.84 -11.72
N ARG A 18 -19.84 -9.63 -12.50
CA ARG A 18 -21.11 -9.25 -13.14
C ARG A 18 -22.08 -8.49 -12.21
N LYS A 19 -22.12 -8.83 -10.93
CA LYS A 19 -22.98 -8.14 -9.94
C LYS A 19 -22.57 -6.71 -9.66
N SER A 20 -21.28 -6.38 -9.59
CA SER A 20 -20.81 -5.00 -9.38
C SER A 20 -21.03 -4.12 -10.59
N ILE A 21 -20.84 -4.65 -11.81
CA ILE A 21 -21.11 -3.91 -13.05
C ILE A 21 -22.60 -3.66 -13.20
N ILE A 22 -23.42 -4.65 -12.91
CA ILE A 22 -24.88 -4.51 -12.99
C ILE A 22 -25.35 -3.40 -12.02
N ASN A 23 -24.79 -3.33 -10.79
CA ASN A 23 -25.16 -2.26 -9.85
C ASN A 23 -24.65 -0.89 -10.28
N TYR A 24 -23.42 -0.78 -10.82
CA TYR A 24 -22.92 0.49 -11.39
C TYR A 24 -23.68 0.93 -12.63
N ILE A 25 -24.02 -0.01 -13.51
CA ILE A 25 -24.83 0.24 -14.71
C ILE A 25 -26.25 0.64 -14.31
N ILE A 26 -26.84 0.02 -13.26
CA ILE A 26 -28.19 0.37 -12.77
C ILE A 26 -28.18 1.77 -12.15
N ILE A 27 -27.14 2.17 -11.40
CA ILE A 27 -27.05 3.52 -10.82
C ILE A 27 -26.77 4.57 -11.91
N SER A 28 -25.86 4.31 -12.85
CA SER A 28 -25.58 5.24 -13.96
C SER A 28 -26.68 5.26 -15.01
N LEU A 29 -27.32 4.13 -15.32
CA LEU A 29 -28.47 4.07 -16.21
C LEU A 29 -29.74 4.64 -15.57
N SER A 30 -29.93 4.52 -14.26
CA SER A 30 -31.05 5.20 -13.59
C SER A 30 -30.87 6.72 -13.64
N SER A 31 -29.64 7.23 -13.47
CA SER A 31 -29.34 8.67 -13.62
C SER A 31 -29.42 9.15 -15.07
N ALA A 32 -28.91 8.36 -16.02
CA ALA A 32 -28.97 8.69 -17.45
C ALA A 32 -30.37 8.49 -18.04
N ALA A 33 -31.11 7.44 -17.65
CA ALA A 33 -32.48 7.22 -18.09
C ALA A 33 -33.45 8.27 -17.57
N ILE A 34 -33.19 8.84 -16.40
CA ILE A 34 -33.95 10.00 -15.88
C ILE A 34 -33.69 11.22 -16.78
N LEU A 35 -32.45 11.49 -17.16
CA LEU A 35 -32.10 12.61 -18.03
C LEU A 35 -32.59 12.40 -19.47
N PHE A 36 -32.44 11.22 -20.07
CA PHE A 36 -32.87 10.93 -21.45
C PHE A 36 -34.39 10.78 -21.58
N GLY A 37 -35.04 10.13 -20.64
CA GLY A 37 -36.51 10.04 -20.61
C GLY A 37 -37.21 11.38 -20.42
N LEU A 38 -36.55 12.33 -19.73
CA LEU A 38 -37.05 13.69 -19.52
C LEU A 38 -36.88 14.60 -20.73
N MET A 39 -35.91 14.31 -21.63
CA MET A 39 -35.66 15.13 -22.83
C MET A 39 -36.54 14.77 -24.04
N ASN A 40 -36.94 13.51 -24.18
CA ASN A 40 -37.61 13.01 -25.39
C ASN A 40 -39.14 12.79 -25.27
N TYR A 41 -39.69 12.92 -24.06
CA TYR A 41 -41.13 12.82 -23.86
C TYR A 41 -41.65 14.14 -23.29
N THR A 42 -42.80 14.63 -23.73
CA THR A 42 -43.48 15.79 -23.16
C THR A 42 -44.60 15.37 -22.16
N PRO A 43 -44.23 14.70 -21.05
CA PRO A 43 -45.21 14.39 -20.03
C PRO A 43 -45.67 15.68 -19.34
N SER A 44 -46.90 15.67 -18.80
CA SER A 44 -47.34 16.76 -17.95
C SER A 44 -46.41 16.95 -16.76
N VAL A 45 -46.31 18.17 -16.22
CA VAL A 45 -45.49 18.51 -15.05
C VAL A 45 -45.77 17.54 -13.89
N ASP A 46 -47.04 17.14 -13.71
CA ASP A 46 -47.45 16.25 -12.63
C ASP A 46 -46.92 14.82 -12.82
N LYS A 47 -46.89 14.30 -14.07
CA LYS A 47 -46.27 12.99 -14.36
C LYS A 47 -44.76 13.00 -14.12
N MET A 48 -44.10 14.11 -14.46
CA MET A 48 -42.66 14.27 -14.21
C MET A 48 -42.38 14.35 -12.70
N ARG A 49 -43.14 15.13 -11.95
CA ARG A 49 -43.06 15.25 -10.49
C ARG A 49 -43.24 13.90 -9.83
N ALA A 50 -44.30 13.17 -10.19
CA ALA A 50 -44.57 11.85 -9.66
C ALA A 50 -43.44 10.87 -9.91
N LYS A 51 -42.87 10.82 -11.13
CA LYS A 51 -41.75 10.00 -11.47
C LYS A 51 -40.49 10.34 -10.65
N ALA A 52 -40.17 11.63 -10.49
CA ALA A 52 -39.05 12.09 -9.69
C ALA A 52 -39.19 11.72 -8.20
N LEU A 53 -40.38 11.91 -7.63
CA LEU A 53 -40.71 11.54 -6.24
C LEU A 53 -40.57 10.03 -6.00
N VAL A 54 -41.04 9.19 -6.94
CA VAL A 54 -40.89 7.73 -6.87
C VAL A 54 -39.42 7.35 -6.93
N THR A 55 -38.62 7.95 -7.82
CA THR A 55 -37.21 7.68 -7.94
C THR A 55 -36.43 8.00 -6.68
N ILE A 56 -36.66 9.19 -6.09
CA ILE A 56 -36.03 9.57 -4.80
C ILE A 56 -36.47 8.63 -3.68
N SER A 57 -37.77 8.23 -3.65
CA SER A 57 -38.28 7.33 -2.62
C SER A 57 -37.67 5.92 -2.71
N LYS A 58 -37.50 5.41 -3.92
CA LYS A 58 -36.94 4.07 -4.17
C LYS A 58 -35.42 3.98 -4.07
N MET A 59 -34.72 5.12 -3.93
CA MET A 59 -33.28 5.12 -3.76
C MET A 59 -32.91 4.35 -2.49
N SER A 60 -32.12 3.28 -2.65
CA SER A 60 -31.65 2.46 -1.53
C SER A 60 -30.64 3.23 -0.68
N THR A 61 -30.67 3.01 0.61
CA THR A 61 -29.66 3.49 1.58
C THR A 61 -28.74 2.36 2.06
N SER A 62 -28.94 1.14 1.59
CA SER A 62 -28.17 -0.03 2.03
C SER A 62 -26.67 0.00 1.65
N GLU A 63 -26.31 0.87 0.69
CA GLU A 63 -24.92 1.05 0.26
C GLU A 63 -24.17 2.12 1.07
N TYR A 64 -24.83 2.77 2.05
CA TYR A 64 -24.23 3.78 2.90
C TYR A 64 -23.89 3.21 4.27
N PHE A 65 -22.93 3.82 4.95
CA PHE A 65 -22.69 3.52 6.36
C PHE A 65 -23.82 4.01 7.24
N LYS A 66 -23.98 3.39 8.41
CA LYS A 66 -25.06 3.74 9.35
C LYS A 66 -25.11 5.24 9.68
N GLU A 67 -23.95 5.86 9.82
CA GLU A 67 -23.78 7.27 10.12
C GLU A 67 -24.28 8.19 8.99
N ASP A 68 -24.22 7.73 7.76
CA ASP A 68 -24.62 8.51 6.58
C ASP A 68 -26.09 8.32 6.21
N ILE A 69 -26.74 7.27 6.70
CA ILE A 69 -28.14 6.96 6.36
C ILE A 69 -29.07 8.10 6.74
N SER A 70 -28.87 8.71 7.92
CA SER A 70 -29.65 9.87 8.34
C SER A 70 -29.47 11.02 7.37
N THR A 71 -28.23 11.40 7.06
CA THR A 71 -27.90 12.46 6.10
C THR A 71 -28.52 12.23 4.73
N VAL A 72 -28.46 11.01 4.22
CA VAL A 72 -29.08 10.66 2.93
C VAL A 72 -30.59 10.77 3.00
N ASN A 73 -31.22 10.35 4.10
CA ASN A 73 -32.65 10.45 4.29
C ASN A 73 -33.12 11.91 4.42
N ASP A 74 -32.34 12.77 5.09
CA ASP A 74 -32.61 14.20 5.19
C ASP A 74 -32.55 14.86 3.81
N ILE A 75 -31.51 14.53 3.00
CA ILE A 75 -31.44 15.00 1.61
C ILE A 75 -32.67 14.52 0.82
N LYS A 76 -33.09 13.25 0.96
CA LYS A 76 -34.27 12.71 0.27
C LYS A 76 -35.54 13.47 0.69
N ALA A 77 -35.72 13.76 1.97
CA ALA A 77 -36.89 14.49 2.49
C ALA A 77 -36.90 15.92 1.95
N GLU A 78 -35.79 16.65 2.07
CA GLU A 78 -35.66 18.03 1.60
C GLU A 78 -36.01 18.16 0.10
N TYR A 79 -35.46 17.27 -0.73
CA TYR A 79 -35.70 17.36 -2.18
C TYR A 79 -37.09 16.85 -2.61
N LYS A 80 -37.73 15.94 -1.84
CA LYS A 80 -39.14 15.58 -2.06
C LYS A 80 -40.02 16.78 -1.82
N ASP A 81 -39.79 17.56 -0.78
CA ASP A 81 -40.59 18.73 -0.48
C ASP A 81 -40.36 19.84 -1.50
N LYS A 82 -39.13 20.08 -1.91
CA LYS A 82 -38.85 21.01 -3.01
C LYS A 82 -39.53 20.60 -4.32
N LEU A 83 -39.56 19.30 -4.68
CA LEU A 83 -40.26 18.83 -5.88
C LEU A 83 -41.77 19.04 -5.81
N LYS A 84 -42.41 18.90 -4.64
CA LYS A 84 -43.85 19.17 -4.46
C LYS A 84 -44.24 20.63 -4.78
N GLN A 85 -43.31 21.56 -4.52
CA GLN A 85 -43.52 22.99 -4.71
C GLN A 85 -43.21 23.47 -6.13
N GLN A 86 -42.59 22.67 -6.99
CA GLN A 86 -42.18 23.08 -8.34
C GLN A 86 -43.36 23.03 -9.32
N ILE A 87 -43.56 24.12 -10.05
CA ILE A 87 -44.69 24.31 -10.99
C ILE A 87 -44.16 24.13 -12.46
N LEU A 88 -42.88 24.47 -12.71
CA LEU A 88 -42.34 24.46 -14.05
C LEU A 88 -41.48 23.22 -14.31
N LYS A 89 -41.56 22.67 -15.53
CA LYS A 89 -40.76 21.51 -15.99
C LYS A 89 -39.27 21.74 -15.82
N GLN A 90 -38.78 22.95 -16.13
CA GLN A 90 -37.38 23.31 -16.03
C GLN A 90 -36.88 23.29 -14.57
N ASP A 91 -37.69 23.72 -13.65
CA ASP A 91 -37.30 23.74 -12.23
C ASP A 91 -37.31 22.35 -11.61
N LEU A 92 -38.23 21.46 -12.05
CA LEU A 92 -38.17 20.03 -11.69
C LEU A 92 -36.85 19.38 -12.13
N SER A 93 -36.42 19.59 -13.36
CA SER A 93 -35.13 19.07 -13.86
C SER A 93 -33.95 19.60 -13.07
N LYS A 94 -33.90 20.90 -12.79
CA LYS A 94 -32.84 21.52 -11.97
C LYS A 94 -32.85 20.96 -10.54
N THR A 95 -34.01 20.73 -9.96
CA THR A 95 -34.14 20.18 -8.60
C THR A 95 -33.66 18.74 -8.53
N VAL A 96 -33.97 17.89 -9.53
CA VAL A 96 -33.45 16.53 -9.62
C VAL A 96 -31.92 16.54 -9.80
N SER A 97 -31.39 17.42 -10.64
CA SER A 97 -29.94 17.57 -10.81
C SER A 97 -29.23 17.96 -9.51
N LYS A 98 -29.81 18.92 -8.76
CA LYS A 98 -29.29 19.32 -7.44
C LYS A 98 -29.37 18.20 -6.43
N PHE A 99 -30.44 17.40 -6.41
CA PHE A 99 -30.57 16.20 -5.59
C PHE A 99 -29.42 15.21 -5.88
N ASN A 100 -29.22 14.84 -7.15
CA ASN A 100 -28.16 13.93 -7.54
C ASN A 100 -26.78 14.44 -7.09
N LYS A 101 -26.52 15.75 -7.26
CA LYS A 101 -25.29 16.40 -6.80
C LYS A 101 -25.15 16.41 -5.26
N ALA A 102 -26.24 16.56 -4.53
CA ALA A 102 -26.23 16.54 -3.06
C ALA A 102 -25.91 15.12 -2.54
N VAL A 103 -26.58 14.10 -3.10
CA VAL A 103 -26.35 12.70 -2.74
C VAL A 103 -24.94 12.24 -3.12
N SER A 104 -24.43 12.65 -4.28
CA SER A 104 -23.08 12.25 -4.72
C SER A 104 -21.94 12.79 -3.84
N LYS A 105 -22.22 13.75 -2.96
CA LYS A 105 -21.25 14.19 -1.95
C LYS A 105 -21.12 13.22 -0.76
N VAL A 106 -22.12 12.38 -0.54
CA VAL A 106 -22.07 11.32 0.48
C VAL A 106 -21.52 10.07 -0.20
N LYS A 107 -20.30 9.71 0.14
CA LYS A 107 -19.66 8.53 -0.46
C LYS A 107 -20.35 7.25 -0.01
N THR A 108 -20.61 6.38 -0.96
CA THR A 108 -21.10 5.03 -0.65
C THR A 108 -19.96 4.16 -0.06
N LYS A 109 -20.34 3.12 0.68
CA LYS A 109 -19.40 2.14 1.22
C LYS A 109 -18.50 1.52 0.15
N PRO A 110 -19.02 1.06 -1.02
CA PRO A 110 -18.18 0.55 -2.10
C PRO A 110 -17.16 1.57 -2.65
N GLU A 111 -17.53 2.85 -2.74
CA GLU A 111 -16.65 3.93 -3.20
C GLU A 111 -15.50 4.17 -2.20
N MET A 112 -15.82 4.17 -0.90
CA MET A 112 -14.82 4.32 0.15
C MET A 112 -13.85 3.14 0.14
N ILE A 113 -14.35 1.90 0.11
CA ILE A 113 -13.53 0.68 0.04
C ILE A 113 -12.62 0.73 -1.18
N LYS A 114 -13.16 1.07 -2.37
CA LYS A 114 -12.37 1.20 -3.60
C LYS A 114 -11.26 2.24 -3.48
N SER A 115 -11.55 3.38 -2.84
CA SER A 115 -10.56 4.44 -2.61
C SER A 115 -9.42 3.96 -1.71
N LEU A 116 -9.74 3.23 -0.63
CA LEU A 116 -8.75 2.69 0.30
C LEU A 116 -7.90 1.59 -0.35
N ILE A 117 -8.53 0.67 -1.10
CA ILE A 117 -7.79 -0.34 -1.88
C ILE A 117 -6.80 0.33 -2.83
N LYS A 118 -7.20 1.42 -3.51
CA LYS A 118 -6.28 2.14 -4.42
C LYS A 118 -5.06 2.70 -3.68
N LYS A 119 -5.21 3.13 -2.43
CA LYS A 119 -4.08 3.60 -1.61
C LYS A 119 -3.15 2.43 -1.23
N LEU A 120 -3.69 1.31 -0.76
CA LEU A 120 -2.91 0.12 -0.43
C LEU A 120 -2.16 -0.43 -1.65
N GLU A 121 -2.79 -0.45 -2.82
CA GLU A 121 -2.15 -0.86 -4.08
C GLU A 121 -1.01 0.08 -4.50
N LYS A 122 -1.06 1.35 -4.10
CA LYS A 122 0.06 2.27 -4.31
C LYS A 122 1.26 1.85 -3.47
N TYR A 123 1.08 1.59 -2.17
CA TYR A 123 2.17 1.11 -1.31
C TYR A 123 2.75 -0.21 -1.83
N ARG A 124 1.90 -1.17 -2.23
CA ARG A 124 2.35 -2.45 -2.80
C ARG A 124 3.28 -2.29 -4.01
N LYS A 125 3.03 -1.30 -4.85
CA LYS A 125 3.89 -1.04 -6.03
C LYS A 125 5.28 -0.57 -5.66
N ASP A 126 5.43 0.07 -4.53
CA ASP A 126 6.68 0.62 -4.04
C ASP A 126 7.53 -0.42 -3.26
N ILE A 127 6.99 -1.64 -3.01
CA ILE A 127 7.71 -2.73 -2.36
C ILE A 127 8.79 -3.28 -3.29
N TYR A 128 9.94 -3.60 -2.74
CA TYR A 128 11.08 -4.10 -3.51
C TYR A 128 10.91 -5.56 -3.95
N SER A 129 10.71 -6.45 -3.00
CA SER A 129 10.69 -7.90 -3.24
C SER A 129 9.36 -8.37 -3.86
N ASP A 130 9.42 -9.30 -4.81
CA ASP A 130 8.22 -9.87 -5.42
C ASP A 130 7.44 -10.77 -4.45
N GLU A 131 8.13 -11.43 -3.51
CA GLU A 131 7.50 -12.22 -2.44
C GLU A 131 6.69 -11.32 -1.50
N ASP A 132 7.27 -10.19 -1.08
CA ASP A 132 6.58 -9.21 -0.25
C ASP A 132 5.41 -8.55 -1.00
N LYS A 133 5.53 -8.33 -2.32
CA LYS A 133 4.41 -7.85 -3.16
C LYS A 133 3.24 -8.81 -3.18
N GLU A 134 3.49 -10.13 -3.23
CA GLU A 134 2.42 -11.13 -3.15
C GLU A 134 1.83 -11.18 -1.74
N SER A 135 2.65 -11.09 -0.70
CA SER A 135 2.18 -10.99 0.70
C SER A 135 1.30 -9.75 0.90
N ALA A 136 1.72 -8.59 0.40
CA ALA A 136 0.94 -7.36 0.44
C ALA A 136 -0.38 -7.49 -0.35
N LYS A 137 -0.38 -8.21 -1.46
CA LYS A 137 -1.59 -8.49 -2.26
C LYS A 137 -2.59 -9.37 -1.50
N GLU A 138 -2.12 -10.34 -0.73
CA GLU A 138 -2.97 -11.13 0.15
C GLU A 138 -3.58 -10.28 1.27
N LEU A 139 -2.81 -9.38 1.88
CA LEU A 139 -3.29 -8.42 2.86
C LEU A 139 -4.40 -7.52 2.28
N ILE A 140 -4.20 -6.98 1.08
CA ILE A 140 -5.21 -6.19 0.37
C ILE A 140 -6.45 -7.02 0.07
N HIS A 141 -6.30 -8.30 -0.26
CA HIS A 141 -7.43 -9.21 -0.47
C HIS A 141 -8.22 -9.44 0.83
N LYS A 142 -7.54 -9.66 1.95
CA LYS A 142 -8.15 -9.77 3.29
C LYS A 142 -8.90 -8.49 3.65
N PHE A 143 -8.29 -7.31 3.43
CA PHE A 143 -8.98 -6.04 3.60
C PHE A 143 -10.26 -5.96 2.77
N LYS A 144 -10.20 -6.29 1.48
CA LYS A 144 -11.34 -6.22 0.55
C LYS A 144 -12.51 -7.10 0.98
N ILE A 145 -12.24 -8.25 1.57
CA ILE A 145 -13.28 -9.18 2.08
C ILE A 145 -13.88 -8.59 3.36
N GLY A 146 -13.06 -8.30 4.37
CA GLY A 146 -13.52 -7.83 5.67
C GLY A 146 -14.22 -6.46 5.62
N ALA A 147 -13.74 -5.55 4.77
CA ALA A 147 -14.32 -4.22 4.59
C ALA A 147 -15.79 -4.24 4.12
N LYS A 148 -16.25 -5.32 3.48
CA LYS A 148 -17.66 -5.47 3.08
C LYS A 148 -18.57 -5.71 4.28
N GLU A 149 -18.04 -6.27 5.34
CA GLU A 149 -18.78 -6.60 6.57
C GLU A 149 -18.83 -5.41 7.54
N ASP A 150 -17.91 -4.44 7.38
CA ASP A 150 -17.86 -3.27 8.26
C ASP A 150 -19.14 -2.46 8.17
N SER A 151 -19.74 -2.16 9.31
CA SER A 151 -21.03 -1.44 9.41
C SER A 151 -20.86 0.06 9.62
N SER A 152 -19.66 0.53 10.03
CA SER A 152 -19.33 1.93 10.28
C SER A 152 -18.05 2.35 9.54
N LYS A 153 -17.89 3.66 9.39
CA LYS A 153 -16.65 4.25 8.83
C LYS A 153 -15.47 4.03 9.74
N GLU A 154 -15.69 4.01 11.04
CA GLU A 154 -14.67 3.80 12.05
C GLU A 154 -14.08 2.40 11.91
N THR A 155 -14.91 1.36 11.93
CA THR A 155 -14.43 -0.03 11.74
C THR A 155 -13.72 -0.24 10.42
N LEU A 156 -14.19 0.39 9.34
CA LEU A 156 -13.50 0.36 8.05
C LEU A 156 -12.14 1.04 8.10
N LYS A 157 -12.05 2.19 8.81
CA LYS A 157 -10.80 2.93 8.97
C LYS A 157 -9.79 2.14 9.80
N ASP A 158 -10.21 1.54 10.90
CA ASP A 158 -9.34 0.75 11.77
C ASP A 158 -8.78 -0.46 11.04
N ARG A 159 -9.62 -1.18 10.30
CA ARG A 159 -9.18 -2.27 9.42
C ARG A 159 -8.18 -1.79 8.35
N TYR A 160 -8.41 -0.62 7.77
CA TYR A 160 -7.49 -0.04 6.79
C TYR A 160 -6.12 0.26 7.42
N LEU A 161 -6.10 0.89 8.60
CA LEU A 161 -4.87 1.25 9.30
C LEU A 161 -4.06 0.01 9.70
N ASP A 162 -4.73 -1.05 10.17
CA ASP A 162 -4.07 -2.32 10.48
C ASP A 162 -3.37 -2.93 9.25
N ILE A 163 -4.04 -2.97 8.12
CA ILE A 163 -3.45 -3.50 6.88
C ILE A 163 -2.37 -2.57 6.32
N GLU A 164 -2.58 -1.25 6.39
CA GLU A 164 -1.59 -0.25 5.97
C GLU A 164 -0.29 -0.41 6.77
N GLU A 165 -0.37 -0.54 8.09
CA GLU A 165 0.79 -0.75 8.96
C GLU A 165 1.55 -2.02 8.58
N GLN A 166 0.85 -3.12 8.31
CA GLN A 166 1.48 -4.38 7.91
C GLN A 166 2.20 -4.24 6.56
N ILE A 167 1.61 -3.54 5.59
CA ILE A 167 2.22 -3.30 4.27
C ILE A 167 3.44 -2.37 4.37
N LEU A 168 3.39 -1.36 5.23
CA LEU A 168 4.49 -0.40 5.43
C LEU A 168 5.73 -1.01 6.12
N ARG A 169 5.62 -2.22 6.68
CA ARG A 169 6.77 -2.97 7.21
C ARG A 169 7.63 -3.60 6.10
N PHE A 170 7.10 -3.77 4.90
CA PHE A 170 7.87 -4.29 3.78
C PHE A 170 8.86 -3.25 3.26
N LYS A 171 10.02 -3.72 2.87
CA LYS A 171 11.08 -2.87 2.33
C LYS A 171 10.70 -2.29 0.97
N THR A 172 10.83 -0.98 0.83
CA THR A 172 10.55 -0.30 -0.44
C THR A 172 11.75 -0.35 -1.39
N VAL A 173 11.51 -0.12 -2.69
CA VAL A 173 12.59 0.00 -3.70
C VAL A 173 13.59 1.08 -3.28
N LYS A 174 13.11 2.24 -2.81
CA LYS A 174 13.98 3.33 -2.37
C LYS A 174 14.86 2.94 -1.19
N GLN A 175 14.29 2.27 -0.17
CA GLN A 175 15.06 1.80 0.97
C GLN A 175 16.11 0.76 0.56
N HIS A 176 15.77 -0.12 -0.38
CA HIS A 176 16.73 -1.08 -0.91
C HIS A 176 17.88 -0.38 -1.66
N GLU A 177 17.57 0.60 -2.54
CA GLU A 177 18.58 1.37 -3.27
C GLU A 177 19.50 2.15 -2.32
N GLU A 178 18.95 2.78 -1.27
CA GLU A 178 19.72 3.49 -0.25
C GLU A 178 20.64 2.54 0.52
N GLU A 179 20.16 1.33 0.84
CA GLU A 179 20.96 0.31 1.52
C GLU A 179 22.08 -0.22 0.63
N GLU A 180 21.80 -0.50 -0.64
CA GLU A 180 22.84 -0.92 -1.59
C GLU A 180 23.90 0.19 -1.79
N ALA A 181 23.48 1.46 -1.83
CA ALA A 181 24.42 2.57 -1.88
C ALA A 181 25.30 2.66 -0.62
N ARG A 182 24.74 2.39 0.57
CA ARG A 182 25.52 2.30 1.82
C ARG A 182 26.47 1.09 1.80
N LYS A 183 26.02 -0.07 1.33
CA LYS A 183 26.91 -1.24 1.18
C LYS A 183 28.14 -0.94 0.32
N VAL A 184 27.94 -0.22 -0.79
CA VAL A 184 29.07 0.22 -1.63
C VAL A 184 30.03 1.14 -0.86
N LYS A 185 29.53 2.06 -0.06
CA LYS A 185 30.37 2.91 0.80
C LYS A 185 31.13 2.12 1.85
N ILE A 186 30.46 1.17 2.52
CA ILE A 186 31.04 0.35 3.59
C ILE A 186 32.04 -0.67 3.04
N ALA A 187 31.89 -1.09 1.79
CA ALA A 187 32.80 -2.02 1.12
C ALA A 187 34.21 -1.42 0.94
N ALA A 188 35.04 -1.56 1.96
CA ALA A 188 36.38 -0.97 2.03
C ALA A 188 37.33 -1.84 2.87
N ARG A 189 38.57 -1.42 3.01
CA ARG A 189 39.46 -1.87 4.07
C ARG A 189 39.25 -0.99 5.31
N TRP A 190 39.21 -1.64 6.43
CA TRP A 190 38.97 -1.03 7.73
C TRP A 190 40.10 -1.37 8.69
N THR A 191 40.51 -0.46 9.54
CA THR A 191 41.51 -0.65 10.59
C THR A 191 41.09 0.10 11.84
N VAL A 192 41.63 -0.27 12.98
CA VAL A 192 41.37 0.43 14.24
C VAL A 192 41.77 1.89 14.10
N ALA A 193 40.91 2.81 14.53
CA ALA A 193 41.16 4.24 14.44
C ALA A 193 42.47 4.65 15.10
N GLY A 194 43.32 5.38 14.34
CA GLY A 194 44.63 5.78 14.81
C GLY A 194 45.70 4.71 14.81
N SER A 195 45.44 3.53 14.27
CA SER A 195 46.35 2.40 14.22
C SER A 195 46.19 1.63 12.91
N ASN A 196 47.24 0.88 12.51
CA ASN A 196 47.13 -0.07 11.39
C ASN A 196 46.90 -1.51 11.89
N GLU A 197 46.44 -1.63 13.12
CA GLU A 197 46.20 -2.94 13.73
C GLU A 197 44.83 -3.50 13.31
N TYR A 198 44.76 -4.84 13.29
CA TYR A 198 43.55 -5.59 13.01
C TYR A 198 42.82 -5.17 11.72
N PRO A 199 43.53 -5.01 10.57
CA PRO A 199 42.90 -4.61 9.33
C PRO A 199 41.99 -5.72 8.79
N PHE A 200 40.79 -5.35 8.34
CA PHE A 200 39.89 -6.28 7.64
C PHE A 200 39.31 -5.64 6.39
N LYS A 201 38.78 -6.44 5.50
CA LYS A 201 38.13 -6.00 4.27
C LYS A 201 36.70 -6.50 4.22
N LEU A 202 35.79 -5.58 3.96
CA LEU A 202 34.43 -5.83 3.53
C LEU A 202 34.38 -5.60 2.01
N SER A 203 33.90 -6.59 1.26
CA SER A 203 33.75 -6.51 -0.20
C SER A 203 32.29 -6.27 -0.55
N SER A 204 32.01 -5.56 -1.65
CA SER A 204 30.64 -5.24 -2.10
C SER A 204 29.76 -6.47 -2.40
N ASP A 205 30.37 -7.63 -2.63
CA ASP A 205 29.69 -8.92 -2.80
C ASP A 205 29.33 -9.61 -1.47
N GLY A 206 29.47 -8.89 -0.33
CA GLY A 206 29.14 -9.39 0.99
C GLY A 206 30.20 -10.30 1.61
N ASN A 207 31.41 -10.37 1.04
CA ASN A 207 32.50 -11.16 1.64
C ASN A 207 33.29 -10.35 2.67
N PHE A 208 33.69 -11.03 3.75
CA PHE A 208 34.60 -10.53 4.78
C PHE A 208 35.89 -11.32 4.75
N ILE A 209 37.00 -10.63 4.92
CA ILE A 209 38.33 -11.24 5.14
C ILE A 209 39.18 -10.38 6.07
N MET A 210 39.83 -11.01 7.02
CA MET A 210 40.77 -10.41 7.95
C MET A 210 42.03 -11.30 8.07
N PRO A 211 43.25 -10.78 7.82
CA PRO A 211 44.46 -11.53 8.12
C PRO A 211 44.63 -11.66 9.63
N ILE A 212 45.09 -12.81 10.08
CA ILE A 212 45.38 -13.10 11.48
C ILE A 212 46.76 -13.76 11.61
N ASP A 213 47.39 -13.51 12.72
CA ASP A 213 48.62 -14.19 13.15
C ASP A 213 48.35 -14.80 14.53
N MET A 214 48.42 -16.10 14.62
CA MET A 214 48.18 -16.84 15.87
C MET A 214 49.40 -17.77 16.11
N ASN A 215 50.18 -17.45 17.15
CA ASN A 215 51.32 -18.24 17.59
C ASN A 215 52.34 -18.48 16.43
N GLY A 216 52.56 -17.46 15.59
CA GLY A 216 53.49 -17.56 14.46
C GLY A 216 52.91 -18.28 13.23
N SER A 217 51.65 -18.67 13.25
CA SER A 217 50.94 -19.20 12.10
C SER A 217 50.09 -18.10 11.45
N HIS A 218 50.38 -17.79 10.18
CA HIS A 218 49.61 -16.79 9.43
C HIS A 218 48.39 -17.41 8.75
N GLY A 219 47.26 -16.72 8.82
CA GLY A 219 46.04 -17.17 8.18
C GLY A 219 44.99 -16.07 8.06
N TYR A 220 43.73 -16.48 7.93
CA TYR A 220 42.60 -15.56 7.71
C TYR A 220 41.38 -15.99 8.48
N LEU A 221 40.68 -14.99 9.03
CA LEU A 221 39.25 -15.10 9.29
C LEU A 221 38.49 -14.73 8.01
N THR A 222 37.52 -15.55 7.64
CA THR A 222 36.69 -15.31 6.46
C THR A 222 35.22 -15.53 6.80
N GLY A 223 34.34 -14.86 6.07
CA GLY A 223 32.91 -14.96 6.30
C GLY A 223 32.09 -14.10 5.36
N LYS A 224 30.91 -13.78 5.81
CA LYS A 224 29.98 -12.89 5.13
C LYS A 224 29.68 -11.69 6.01
N TRP A 225 29.27 -10.60 5.39
CA TRP A 225 28.72 -9.47 6.11
C TRP A 225 27.43 -9.00 5.45
N GLU A 226 26.59 -8.41 6.27
CA GLU A 226 25.33 -7.82 5.85
C GLU A 226 25.12 -6.47 6.54
N LEU A 227 24.27 -5.66 5.94
CA LEU A 227 23.86 -4.36 6.46
C LEU A 227 22.34 -4.37 6.68
N ASP A 228 21.92 -3.99 7.86
CA ASP A 228 20.53 -3.68 8.18
C ASP A 228 20.49 -2.25 8.75
N ASN A 229 19.90 -1.33 7.99
CA ASN A 229 19.95 0.11 8.26
C ASN A 229 21.38 0.64 8.40
N THR A 230 21.86 0.82 9.63
CA THR A 230 23.24 1.24 9.95
C THR A 230 24.01 0.14 10.68
N THR A 231 23.39 -1.00 10.94
CA THR A 231 24.04 -2.12 11.65
C THR A 231 24.73 -3.03 10.64
N VAL A 232 26.05 -3.15 10.78
CA VAL A 232 26.90 -4.06 10.01
C VAL A 232 27.12 -5.31 10.85
N THR A 233 26.63 -6.45 10.38
CA THR A 233 26.86 -7.75 11.01
C THR A 233 27.84 -8.54 10.16
N ILE A 234 28.94 -8.99 10.78
CA ILE A 234 29.96 -9.83 10.15
C ILE A 234 29.84 -11.24 10.72
N HIS A 235 29.40 -12.17 9.90
CA HIS A 235 29.29 -13.60 10.23
C HIS A 235 30.60 -14.30 9.92
N ILE A 236 31.43 -14.54 10.93
CA ILE A 236 32.71 -15.22 10.74
C ILE A 236 32.44 -16.71 10.61
N GLN A 237 32.78 -17.26 9.47
CA GLN A 237 32.45 -18.65 9.12
C GLN A 237 33.65 -19.58 9.22
N LYS A 238 34.87 -19.08 9.03
CA LYS A 238 36.07 -19.89 9.00
C LYS A 238 37.27 -19.14 9.58
N ASN A 239 38.07 -19.87 10.37
CA ASN A 239 39.45 -19.52 10.76
C ASN A 239 40.40 -20.52 10.13
N THR A 240 41.36 -20.05 9.31
CA THR A 240 42.26 -20.96 8.60
C THR A 240 43.42 -21.45 9.46
N VAL A 241 43.61 -20.91 10.67
CA VAL A 241 44.68 -21.29 11.61
C VAL A 241 44.15 -22.19 12.73
N ASP A 242 42.86 -22.09 13.08
CA ASP A 242 42.26 -22.89 14.13
C ASP A 242 41.12 -23.76 13.58
N GLU A 243 41.34 -25.06 13.49
CA GLU A 243 40.34 -26.03 13.02
C GLU A 243 39.16 -26.23 13.98
N ASN A 244 39.34 -25.89 15.26
CA ASN A 244 38.30 -25.98 16.30
C ASN A 244 37.50 -24.66 16.44
N TYR A 245 37.72 -23.73 15.53
CA TYR A 245 37.05 -22.45 15.55
C TYR A 245 35.52 -22.59 15.51
N LYS A 246 34.84 -21.87 16.42
CA LYS A 246 33.37 -21.79 16.43
C LYS A 246 32.95 -20.49 15.78
N PRO A 247 32.05 -20.53 14.76
CA PRO A 247 31.49 -19.34 14.14
C PRO A 247 30.83 -18.42 15.20
N TYR A 248 31.02 -17.11 15.05
CA TYR A 248 30.36 -16.08 15.84
C TYR A 248 30.25 -14.79 15.03
N ASP A 249 29.39 -13.90 15.50
CA ASP A 249 29.08 -12.65 14.81
C ASP A 249 29.80 -11.48 15.46
N TRP A 250 30.26 -10.57 14.61
CA TRP A 250 30.72 -9.25 14.99
C TRP A 250 29.68 -8.24 14.57
N ILE A 251 29.32 -7.32 15.47
CA ILE A 251 28.29 -6.33 15.23
C ILE A 251 28.87 -4.94 15.40
N PHE A 252 28.70 -4.10 14.39
CA PHE A 252 29.14 -2.71 14.35
C PHE A 252 27.97 -1.81 13.95
N ASN A 253 28.01 -0.56 14.41
CA ASN A 253 27.17 0.50 13.91
C ASN A 253 28.01 1.35 12.93
N TYR A 254 27.51 1.54 11.73
CA TYR A 254 28.12 2.45 10.75
C TYR A 254 27.67 3.88 11.03
N ASP A 255 28.61 4.76 11.34
CA ASP A 255 28.38 6.19 11.44
C ASP A 255 28.65 6.81 10.05
N GLU A 256 27.57 7.26 9.40
CA GLU A 256 27.64 7.83 8.05
C GLU A 256 28.36 9.20 8.03
N ASP A 257 28.26 9.98 9.10
CA ASP A 257 28.84 11.32 9.19
C ASP A 257 30.35 11.25 9.44
N ALA A 258 30.77 10.35 10.31
CA ALA A 258 32.17 10.11 10.61
C ALA A 258 32.85 9.14 9.62
N ASP A 259 32.08 8.41 8.82
CA ASP A 259 32.52 7.31 7.95
C ASP A 259 33.32 6.25 8.73
N THR A 260 32.79 5.83 9.88
CA THR A 260 33.42 4.88 10.80
C THR A 260 32.53 3.70 11.13
N LEU A 261 33.14 2.57 11.54
CA LEU A 261 32.44 1.44 12.13
C LEU A 261 32.70 1.44 13.65
N VAL A 262 31.64 1.57 14.42
CA VAL A 262 31.71 1.56 15.88
C VAL A 262 31.28 0.20 16.40
N GLY A 263 32.18 -0.47 17.11
CA GLY A 263 31.95 -1.82 17.64
C GLY A 263 30.90 -1.83 18.74
N THR A 264 30.13 -2.91 18.79
CA THR A 264 29.15 -3.20 19.85
C THR A 264 29.49 -4.48 20.59
N GLY A 265 28.83 -4.73 21.72
CA GLY A 265 29.04 -5.95 22.49
C GLY A 265 30.50 -6.14 22.93
N GLN A 266 31.14 -7.23 22.49
CA GLN A 266 32.55 -7.50 22.80
C GLN A 266 33.54 -6.51 22.17
N PHE A 267 33.13 -5.75 21.16
CA PHE A 267 33.90 -4.70 20.50
C PHE A 267 33.50 -3.29 20.95
N ALA A 268 32.70 -3.16 22.01
CA ALA A 268 32.31 -1.85 22.52
C ALA A 268 33.53 -0.99 22.85
N GLY A 269 33.56 0.22 22.31
CA GLY A 269 34.69 1.14 22.45
C GLY A 269 35.75 1.01 21.34
N TRP A 270 35.62 0.08 20.41
CA TRP A 270 36.47 -0.01 19.24
C TRP A 270 35.85 0.78 18.09
N GLU A 271 36.64 1.61 17.48
CA GLU A 271 36.26 2.38 16.30
C GLU A 271 37.21 2.02 15.15
N TYR A 272 36.63 1.78 13.97
CA TYR A 272 37.37 1.44 12.77
C TYR A 272 37.15 2.53 11.72
N THR A 273 38.24 2.92 11.08
CA THR A 273 38.26 3.88 9.98
C THR A 273 38.72 3.19 8.70
N LYS A 274 38.36 3.79 7.57
CA LYS A 274 38.84 3.31 6.26
C LYS A 274 40.32 3.52 6.12
N TYR A 275 40.99 2.53 5.50
CA TYR A 275 42.42 2.51 5.22
C TYR A 275 42.67 2.58 3.71
#